data_f5ca4f160829acc1fc6eff4c60d166b4
#
_entry.id   f5ca4f160829acc1fc6eff4c60d166b4
#
_cell.length_a   1.000
_cell.length_b   1.000
_cell.length_c   1.000
_cell.angle_alpha   90.00
_cell.angle_beta   90.00
_cell.angle_gamma   90.00
#
_symmetry.space_group_name_H-M   'P 1'
#
loop_
_entity.id
_entity.type
_entity.pdbx_description
1 polymer ?
#
loop_
_entity_poly.entity_id
_entity_poly.type
_entity_poly.pdbx_seq_one_letter_code
_entity_poly.pdbx_strand_id
1 'polypeptide(L)'
;MGIFFYLFLNTFIVEGNSSDYNWEKKISIGVAEKAKVTELLWLETINNSFLALFNSLNSEETKSAVIILHSIGGHADWPEVISPLRKMLPKFGWATLSIQLPLLSPESTIQKYGSTFQETQHRIIAAVKLLRKRGFSKVVLIGHGFGALSSLVYLEKENSQNIDAMIAISLQGYVYIKPSINILRLIEKIKIPMLDIYGSLDFKEGVESAPDRRLASKKSGNYLYTQIEVKDADHYFNNMENDLIKNIVDWLKKNILI
;
A
#
# COMPACT_ATOMS: atom_id res chain seq x y z
N MET A 1 8.25 56.01 -22.37
CA MET A 1 7.53 55.17 -21.38
C MET A 1 7.59 53.72 -21.91
N GLY A 2 8.64 52.99 -21.50
CA GLY A 2 8.91 51.63 -21.98
C GLY A 2 8.27 50.61 -21.05
N ILE A 3 7.40 49.76 -21.59
CA ILE A 3 6.75 48.66 -20.86
C ILE A 3 7.70 47.46 -20.95
N PHE A 4 8.31 47.09 -19.82
CA PHE A 4 9.05 45.83 -19.69
C PHE A 4 8.09 44.69 -19.43
N PHE A 5 7.94 43.77 -20.39
CA PHE A 5 7.25 42.51 -20.22
C PHE A 5 8.23 41.54 -19.50
N TYR A 6 7.95 41.21 -18.26
CA TYR A 6 8.60 40.08 -17.57
C TYR A 6 7.97 38.78 -18.04
N LEU A 7 8.66 38.00 -18.88
CA LEU A 7 8.34 36.61 -19.14
C LEU A 7 8.71 35.79 -17.90
N PHE A 8 7.72 35.36 -17.14
CA PHE A 8 7.91 34.29 -16.16
C PHE A 8 8.11 32.98 -16.91
N LEU A 9 9.35 32.52 -17.06
CA LEU A 9 9.64 31.15 -17.43
C LEU A 9 9.27 30.26 -16.22
N ASN A 10 8.11 29.60 -16.31
CA ASN A 10 7.81 28.46 -15.45
C ASN A 10 8.74 27.31 -15.87
N THR A 11 9.87 27.17 -15.20
CA THR A 11 10.68 25.96 -15.27
C THR A 11 9.90 24.85 -14.58
N PHE A 12 9.25 23.99 -15.36
CA PHE A 12 8.79 22.71 -14.87
C PHE A 12 10.03 21.91 -14.47
N ILE A 13 10.30 21.82 -13.17
CA ILE A 13 11.25 20.86 -12.63
C ILE A 13 10.61 19.50 -12.88
N VAL A 14 11.06 18.79 -13.91
CA VAL A 14 10.78 17.37 -14.07
C VAL A 14 11.56 16.69 -12.95
N GLU A 15 10.86 16.39 -11.85
CA GLU A 15 11.43 15.58 -10.78
C GLU A 15 11.76 14.22 -11.38
N GLY A 16 13.03 13.86 -11.38
CA GLY A 16 13.50 12.56 -11.87
C GLY A 16 12.89 11.42 -11.03
N ASN A 17 12.64 10.29 -11.66
CA ASN A 17 12.18 9.09 -10.96
C ASN A 17 13.19 8.73 -9.86
N SER A 18 12.69 8.44 -8.67
CA SER A 18 13.51 7.94 -7.56
C SER A 18 13.86 6.46 -7.71
N SER A 19 13.04 5.71 -8.48
CA SER A 19 13.22 4.27 -8.74
C SER A 19 14.23 3.97 -9.86
N ASP A 20 14.83 2.78 -9.81
CA ASP A 20 15.51 2.18 -10.94
C ASP A 20 14.48 1.54 -11.88
N TYR A 21 14.00 2.32 -12.84
CA TYR A 21 12.96 1.89 -13.77
C TYR A 21 13.34 0.64 -14.57
N ASN A 22 14.61 0.51 -14.98
CA ASN A 22 15.07 -0.64 -15.77
C ASN A 22 15.06 -1.93 -14.94
N TRP A 23 15.54 -1.86 -13.71
CA TRP A 23 15.51 -2.97 -12.77
C TRP A 23 14.07 -3.36 -12.43
N GLU A 24 13.24 -2.41 -12.06
CA GLU A 24 11.82 -2.64 -11.76
C GLU A 24 11.08 -3.25 -12.93
N LYS A 25 11.30 -2.75 -14.15
CA LYS A 25 10.68 -3.28 -15.37
C LYS A 25 11.08 -4.73 -15.62
N LYS A 26 12.36 -5.08 -15.42
CA LYS A 26 12.84 -6.46 -15.53
C LYS A 26 12.11 -7.39 -14.54
N ILE A 27 11.99 -6.98 -13.28
CA ILE A 27 11.24 -7.72 -12.27
C ILE A 27 9.76 -7.85 -12.65
N SER A 28 9.14 -6.74 -13.05
CA SER A 28 7.71 -6.70 -13.45
C SER A 28 7.40 -7.61 -14.63
N ILE A 29 8.25 -7.68 -15.64
CA ILE A 29 8.10 -8.61 -16.77
C ILE A 29 8.14 -10.06 -16.29
N GLY A 30 9.14 -10.43 -15.47
CA GLY A 30 9.23 -11.78 -14.95
C GLY A 30 8.06 -12.19 -14.03
N VAL A 31 7.45 -11.22 -13.33
CA VAL A 31 6.21 -11.43 -12.57
C VAL A 31 5.01 -11.59 -13.51
N ALA A 32 4.89 -10.74 -14.53
CA ALA A 32 3.80 -10.77 -15.48
C ALA A 32 3.69 -12.09 -16.24
N GLU A 33 4.83 -12.71 -16.60
CA GLU A 33 4.90 -13.99 -17.29
C GLU A 33 4.38 -15.17 -16.45
N LYS A 34 4.47 -15.08 -15.12
CA LYS A 34 4.16 -16.16 -14.19
C LYS A 34 2.84 -15.97 -13.42
N ALA A 35 2.40 -14.72 -13.29
CA ALA A 35 1.24 -14.40 -12.48
C ALA A 35 -0.05 -14.95 -13.10
N LYS A 36 -0.79 -15.76 -12.32
CA LYS A 36 -2.16 -16.19 -12.68
C LYS A 36 -3.13 -15.14 -12.16
N VAL A 37 -3.72 -14.38 -13.07
CA VAL A 37 -4.61 -13.24 -12.77
C VAL A 37 -5.80 -13.23 -13.73
N THR A 38 -6.88 -12.54 -13.34
CA THR A 38 -7.99 -12.26 -14.24
C THR A 38 -7.54 -11.29 -15.34
N GLU A 39 -6.76 -10.29 -14.97
CA GLU A 39 -6.28 -9.29 -15.90
C GLU A 39 -4.90 -8.73 -15.46
N LEU A 40 -3.97 -8.67 -16.40
CA LEU A 40 -2.67 -8.05 -16.26
C LEU A 40 -2.72 -6.66 -16.85
N LEU A 41 -2.29 -5.66 -16.08
CA LEU A 41 -2.38 -4.25 -16.45
C LEU A 41 -1.02 -3.57 -16.34
N TRP A 42 -0.79 -2.60 -17.22
CA TRP A 42 0.26 -1.62 -17.08
C TRP A 42 -0.42 -0.26 -16.87
N LEU A 43 -0.33 0.27 -15.66
CA LEU A 43 -0.93 1.55 -15.29
C LEU A 43 0.07 2.67 -15.52
N GLU A 44 -0.44 3.81 -15.99
CA GLU A 44 0.36 4.98 -16.31
C GLU A 44 0.41 5.97 -15.13
N THR A 45 1.59 6.51 -14.87
CA THR A 45 1.81 7.74 -14.12
C THR A 45 2.33 8.83 -15.05
N ILE A 46 2.64 10.02 -14.53
CA ILE A 46 3.21 11.12 -15.34
C ILE A 46 4.54 10.71 -15.98
N ASN A 47 5.35 9.90 -15.29
CA ASN A 47 6.73 9.63 -15.66
C ASN A 47 6.96 8.24 -16.26
N ASN A 48 6.17 7.24 -15.87
CA ASN A 48 6.37 5.85 -16.29
C ASN A 48 5.10 5.01 -16.15
N SER A 49 5.16 3.75 -16.63
CA SER A 49 4.14 2.72 -16.40
C SER A 49 4.62 1.70 -15.38
N PHE A 50 3.71 1.08 -14.66
CA PHE A 50 3.99 0.06 -13.66
C PHE A 50 2.99 -1.09 -13.72
N LEU A 51 3.44 -2.28 -13.33
CA LEU A 51 2.63 -3.49 -13.33
C LEU A 51 1.53 -3.43 -12.26
N ALA A 52 0.33 -3.85 -12.62
CA ALA A 52 -0.77 -4.11 -11.70
C ALA A 52 -1.45 -5.44 -12.05
N LEU A 53 -1.72 -6.24 -11.04
CA LEU A 53 -2.33 -7.56 -11.16
C LEU A 53 -3.75 -7.51 -10.60
N PHE A 54 -4.74 -7.60 -11.49
CA PHE A 54 -6.14 -7.56 -11.10
C PHE A 54 -6.73 -8.97 -11.01
N ASN A 55 -7.45 -9.25 -9.93
CA ASN A 55 -8.23 -10.47 -9.75
C ASN A 55 -9.64 -10.15 -9.27
N SER A 56 -10.63 -10.78 -9.90
CA SER A 56 -12.02 -10.78 -9.45
C SER A 56 -12.68 -12.08 -9.88
N LEU A 57 -13.54 -12.66 -9.04
CA LEU A 57 -14.35 -13.83 -9.43
C LEU A 57 -15.66 -13.40 -10.12
N ASN A 58 -16.28 -12.30 -9.65
CA ASN A 58 -17.55 -11.76 -10.18
C ASN A 58 -17.43 -10.23 -10.29
N SER A 59 -16.75 -9.75 -11.32
CA SER A 59 -16.45 -8.31 -11.46
C SER A 59 -17.69 -7.44 -11.63
N GLU A 60 -18.80 -7.99 -12.17
CA GLU A 60 -20.06 -7.26 -12.39
C GLU A 60 -20.85 -7.05 -11.09
N GLU A 61 -20.78 -8.00 -10.15
CA GLU A 61 -21.52 -7.95 -8.89
C GLU A 61 -20.72 -7.33 -7.77
N THR A 62 -19.40 -7.50 -7.77
CA THR A 62 -18.52 -6.99 -6.72
C THR A 62 -18.33 -5.49 -6.83
N LYS A 63 -18.77 -4.74 -5.80
CA LYS A 63 -18.57 -3.29 -5.69
C LYS A 63 -17.43 -2.90 -4.75
N SER A 64 -16.73 -3.86 -4.20
CA SER A 64 -15.64 -3.70 -3.24
C SER A 64 -14.31 -4.19 -3.80
N ALA A 65 -13.26 -3.41 -3.65
CA ALA A 65 -11.93 -3.77 -4.09
C ALA A 65 -10.86 -3.40 -3.05
N VAL A 66 -9.75 -4.14 -3.07
CA VAL A 66 -8.56 -3.82 -2.30
C VAL A 66 -7.39 -3.52 -3.23
N ILE A 67 -6.60 -2.51 -2.90
CA ILE A 67 -5.28 -2.24 -3.50
C ILE A 67 -4.24 -2.83 -2.56
N ILE A 68 -3.37 -3.71 -3.07
CA ILE A 68 -2.37 -4.42 -2.27
C ILE A 68 -0.97 -3.88 -2.59
N LEU A 69 -0.24 -3.48 -1.54
CA LEU A 69 1.08 -2.84 -1.61
C LEU A 69 2.13 -3.73 -0.93
N HIS A 70 3.15 -4.14 -1.68
CA HIS A 70 4.24 -4.98 -1.17
C HIS A 70 5.27 -4.18 -0.35
N SER A 71 6.17 -4.88 0.35
CA SER A 71 7.26 -4.28 1.11
C SER A 71 8.51 -4.00 0.26
N ILE A 72 9.57 -3.45 0.87
CA ILE A 72 10.86 -3.14 0.24
C ILE A 72 11.42 -4.37 -0.48
N GLY A 73 11.87 -4.19 -1.71
CA GLY A 73 12.47 -5.24 -2.52
C GLY A 73 11.51 -6.30 -3.03
N GLY A 74 10.22 -6.24 -2.63
CA GLY A 74 9.18 -7.15 -3.10
C GLY A 74 8.64 -6.80 -4.50
N HIS A 75 7.58 -7.49 -4.89
CA HIS A 75 6.89 -7.24 -6.15
C HIS A 75 5.39 -7.55 -6.05
N ALA A 76 4.62 -7.17 -7.07
CA ALA A 76 3.16 -7.26 -7.09
C ALA A 76 2.57 -8.68 -6.92
N ASP A 77 3.37 -9.74 -7.06
CA ASP A 77 2.99 -11.13 -6.76
C ASP A 77 3.97 -11.78 -5.76
N TRP A 78 4.45 -11.01 -4.78
CA TRP A 78 5.36 -11.53 -3.76
C TRP A 78 4.75 -12.74 -3.06
N PRO A 79 5.48 -13.87 -2.95
CA PRO A 79 4.90 -15.17 -2.54
C PRO A 79 4.30 -15.13 -1.14
N GLU A 80 4.95 -14.47 -0.20
CA GLU A 80 4.42 -14.28 1.15
C GLU A 80 3.45 -13.08 1.17
N VAL A 81 2.44 -13.12 1.98
CA VAL A 81 1.42 -12.05 2.22
C VAL A 81 0.70 -11.59 0.93
N ILE A 82 1.42 -11.10 -0.09
CA ILE A 82 0.83 -10.40 -1.26
C ILE A 82 0.07 -11.38 -2.17
N SER A 83 0.73 -12.46 -2.61
CA SER A 83 0.14 -13.47 -3.50
C SER A 83 -1.03 -14.22 -2.84
N PRO A 84 -0.92 -14.66 -1.57
CA PRO A 84 -2.06 -15.22 -0.83
C PRO A 84 -3.26 -14.29 -0.75
N LEU A 85 -3.07 -13.04 -0.36
CA LEU A 85 -4.16 -12.05 -0.29
C LEU A 85 -4.81 -11.82 -1.66
N ARG A 86 -3.98 -11.58 -2.69
CA ARG A 86 -4.44 -11.35 -4.06
C ARG A 86 -5.31 -12.50 -4.59
N LYS A 87 -4.94 -13.75 -4.27
CA LYS A 87 -5.64 -14.96 -4.76
C LYS A 87 -6.86 -15.33 -3.93
N MET A 88 -6.85 -15.02 -2.65
CA MET A 88 -7.90 -15.51 -1.73
C MET A 88 -9.02 -14.51 -1.51
N LEU A 89 -8.74 -13.20 -1.41
CA LEU A 89 -9.77 -12.19 -1.13
C LEU A 89 -10.92 -12.16 -2.17
N PRO A 90 -10.69 -12.46 -3.47
CA PRO A 90 -11.80 -12.58 -4.42
C PRO A 90 -12.84 -13.61 -4.05
N LYS A 91 -12.47 -14.70 -3.37
CA LYS A 91 -13.40 -15.74 -2.88
C LYS A 91 -14.37 -15.23 -1.80
N PHE A 92 -14.04 -14.07 -1.21
CA PHE A 92 -14.84 -13.41 -0.16
C PHE A 92 -15.51 -12.13 -0.66
N GLY A 93 -15.62 -11.94 -1.99
CA GLY A 93 -16.32 -10.80 -2.58
C GLY A 93 -15.50 -9.51 -2.70
N TRP A 94 -14.17 -9.58 -2.59
CA TRP A 94 -13.27 -8.44 -2.75
C TRP A 94 -12.43 -8.59 -4.01
N ALA A 95 -12.64 -7.74 -5.01
CA ALA A 95 -11.68 -7.66 -6.10
C ALA A 95 -10.32 -7.18 -5.57
N THR A 96 -9.23 -7.67 -6.15
CA THR A 96 -7.89 -7.30 -5.73
C THR A 96 -7.12 -6.64 -6.87
N LEU A 97 -6.39 -5.57 -6.58
CA LEU A 97 -5.45 -4.91 -7.47
C LEU A 97 -4.10 -4.79 -6.76
N SER A 98 -3.24 -5.79 -6.98
CA SER A 98 -1.87 -5.73 -6.44
C SER A 98 -0.99 -4.93 -7.39
N ILE A 99 -0.33 -3.89 -6.88
CA ILE A 99 0.48 -2.97 -7.69
C ILE A 99 1.97 -3.09 -7.40
N GLN A 100 2.78 -2.94 -8.46
CA GLN A 100 4.22 -2.82 -8.33
C GLN A 100 4.56 -1.46 -7.73
N LEU A 101 5.24 -1.47 -6.58
CA LEU A 101 5.83 -0.27 -5.99
C LEU A 101 7.20 0.00 -6.59
N PRO A 102 7.69 1.27 -6.49
CA PRO A 102 9.01 1.64 -6.99
C PRO A 102 10.12 0.78 -6.38
N LEU A 103 11.01 0.27 -7.20
CA LEU A 103 12.21 -0.44 -6.77
C LEU A 103 13.44 0.42 -6.98
N LEU A 104 14.30 0.47 -5.99
CA LEU A 104 15.66 1.00 -6.14
C LEU A 104 16.57 -0.07 -6.74
N SER A 105 17.73 0.34 -7.26
CA SER A 105 18.74 -0.62 -7.73
C SER A 105 19.17 -1.56 -6.59
N PRO A 106 19.58 -2.80 -6.91
CA PRO A 106 20.01 -3.77 -5.89
C PRO A 106 21.18 -3.29 -5.01
N GLU A 107 21.99 -2.36 -5.52
CA GLU A 107 23.10 -1.77 -4.79
C GLU A 107 22.66 -0.61 -3.87
N SER A 108 21.43 -0.19 -3.97
CA SER A 108 20.91 0.91 -3.16
C SER A 108 20.70 0.49 -1.72
N THR A 109 21.02 1.39 -0.81
CA THR A 109 20.78 1.15 0.60
C THR A 109 19.30 1.35 0.95
N ILE A 110 18.81 0.61 1.95
CA ILE A 110 17.43 0.67 2.42
C ILE A 110 17.03 2.09 2.88
N GLN A 111 17.99 2.89 3.36
CA GLN A 111 17.77 4.28 3.78
C GLN A 111 17.20 5.16 2.67
N LYS A 112 17.52 4.86 1.41
CA LYS A 112 17.07 5.63 0.25
C LYS A 112 15.59 5.39 -0.11
N TYR A 113 14.94 4.36 0.42
CA TYR A 113 13.54 4.08 0.06
C TYR A 113 12.56 5.22 0.42
N GLY A 114 12.91 6.10 1.33
CA GLY A 114 12.10 7.30 1.59
C GLY A 114 11.91 8.21 0.37
N SER A 115 12.84 8.21 -0.59
CA SER A 115 12.69 8.97 -1.84
C SER A 115 11.59 8.43 -2.75
N THR A 116 11.14 7.18 -2.56
CA THR A 116 10.11 6.55 -3.39
C THR A 116 8.67 6.89 -2.97
N PHE A 117 8.46 7.56 -1.85
CA PHE A 117 7.10 7.85 -1.36
C PHE A 117 6.25 8.64 -2.36
N GLN A 118 6.81 9.65 -3.00
CA GLN A 118 6.07 10.46 -3.96
C GLN A 118 5.64 9.64 -5.18
N GLU A 119 6.55 8.84 -5.74
CA GLU A 119 6.24 7.96 -6.86
C GLU A 119 5.20 6.90 -6.46
N THR A 120 5.31 6.32 -5.25
CA THR A 120 4.33 5.40 -4.69
C THR A 120 2.94 6.04 -4.59
N GLN A 121 2.85 7.31 -4.17
CA GLN A 121 1.58 8.03 -4.12
C GLN A 121 0.94 8.16 -5.50
N HIS A 122 1.70 8.52 -6.53
CA HIS A 122 1.19 8.59 -7.90
C HIS A 122 0.65 7.24 -8.38
N ARG A 123 1.31 6.12 -8.02
CA ARG A 123 0.84 4.77 -8.33
C ARG A 123 -0.46 4.41 -7.60
N ILE A 124 -0.58 4.75 -6.32
CA ILE A 124 -1.82 4.56 -5.56
C ILE A 124 -2.95 5.40 -6.18
N ILE A 125 -2.71 6.66 -6.53
CA ILE A 125 -3.70 7.51 -7.21
C ILE A 125 -4.18 6.88 -8.51
N ALA A 126 -3.27 6.38 -9.35
CA ALA A 126 -3.61 5.72 -10.60
C ALA A 126 -4.46 4.44 -10.38
N ALA A 127 -4.10 3.64 -9.36
CA ALA A 127 -4.84 2.44 -8.97
C ALA A 127 -6.26 2.76 -8.47
N VAL A 128 -6.40 3.76 -7.59
CA VAL A 128 -7.70 4.25 -7.11
C VAL A 128 -8.57 4.74 -8.27
N LYS A 129 -7.99 5.54 -9.15
CA LYS A 129 -8.67 6.08 -10.34
C LYS A 129 -9.20 4.98 -11.26
N LEU A 130 -8.40 3.94 -11.48
CA LEU A 130 -8.82 2.76 -12.24
C LEU A 130 -10.02 2.07 -11.58
N LEU A 131 -9.93 1.76 -10.28
CA LEU A 131 -11.00 1.06 -9.58
C LEU A 131 -12.29 1.87 -9.55
N ARG A 132 -12.22 3.18 -9.27
CA ARG A 132 -13.39 4.07 -9.31
C ARG A 132 -14.01 4.15 -10.71
N LYS A 133 -13.18 4.24 -11.77
CA LYS A 133 -13.65 4.20 -13.16
C LYS A 133 -14.34 2.86 -13.51
N ARG A 134 -13.94 1.75 -12.90
CA ARG A 134 -14.57 0.43 -13.04
C ARG A 134 -15.82 0.24 -12.18
N GLY A 135 -16.25 1.27 -11.43
CA GLY A 135 -17.47 1.26 -10.64
C GLY A 135 -17.34 0.65 -9.25
N PHE A 136 -16.11 0.43 -8.75
CA PHE A 136 -15.91 0.02 -7.36
C PHE A 136 -16.22 1.17 -6.41
N SER A 137 -17.26 1.01 -5.58
CA SER A 137 -17.71 2.01 -4.61
C SER A 137 -16.96 1.94 -3.29
N LYS A 138 -16.38 0.78 -2.95
CA LYS A 138 -15.54 0.58 -1.77
C LYS A 138 -14.12 0.24 -2.19
N VAL A 139 -13.14 1.03 -1.73
CA VAL A 139 -11.72 0.82 -2.01
C VAL A 139 -10.94 0.83 -0.70
N VAL A 140 -10.26 -0.28 -0.41
CA VAL A 140 -9.44 -0.45 0.79
C VAL A 140 -7.96 -0.53 0.40
N LEU A 141 -7.07 0.12 1.15
CA LEU A 141 -5.62 -0.08 1.02
C LEU A 141 -5.19 -1.21 1.96
N ILE A 142 -4.44 -2.18 1.44
CA ILE A 142 -3.73 -3.19 2.22
C ILE A 142 -2.25 -3.06 1.95
N GLY A 143 -1.46 -2.74 2.96
CA GLY A 143 -0.01 -2.63 2.82
C GLY A 143 0.72 -3.59 3.76
N HIS A 144 1.79 -4.22 3.26
CA HIS A 144 2.71 -5.03 4.05
C HIS A 144 4.00 -4.27 4.29
N GLY A 145 4.46 -4.20 5.53
CA GLY A 145 5.72 -3.56 5.90
C GLY A 145 5.85 -2.12 5.38
N PHE A 146 6.78 -1.88 4.45
CA PHE A 146 6.95 -0.57 3.81
C PHE A 146 5.73 -0.15 2.98
N GLY A 147 4.98 -1.09 2.41
CA GLY A 147 3.70 -0.81 1.75
C GLY A 147 2.67 -0.25 2.74
N ALA A 148 2.67 -0.71 4.00
CA ALA A 148 1.82 -0.16 5.06
C ALA A 148 2.24 1.27 5.43
N LEU A 149 3.55 1.53 5.59
CA LEU A 149 4.06 2.88 5.82
C LEU A 149 3.71 3.82 4.65
N SER A 150 3.89 3.35 3.41
CA SER A 150 3.55 4.11 2.20
C SER A 150 2.06 4.46 2.11
N SER A 151 1.19 3.55 2.58
CA SER A 151 -0.25 3.80 2.69
C SER A 151 -0.55 4.91 3.69
N LEU A 152 0.11 4.94 4.85
CA LEU A 152 -0.05 6.02 5.83
C LEU A 152 0.40 7.37 5.27
N VAL A 153 1.55 7.39 4.56
CA VAL A 153 2.06 8.63 3.93
C VAL A 153 1.10 9.13 2.84
N TYR A 154 0.52 8.23 2.05
CA TYR A 154 -0.50 8.58 1.07
C TYR A 154 -1.75 9.19 1.73
N LEU A 155 -2.29 8.52 2.75
CA LEU A 155 -3.51 8.95 3.43
C LEU A 155 -3.35 10.29 4.17
N GLU A 156 -2.15 10.61 4.66
CA GLU A 156 -1.86 11.91 5.27
C GLU A 156 -1.97 13.05 4.26
N LYS A 157 -1.48 12.85 3.03
CA LYS A 157 -1.46 13.91 2.00
C LYS A 157 -2.79 14.07 1.28
N GLU A 158 -3.44 12.97 0.92
CA GLU A 158 -4.66 12.97 0.08
C GLU A 158 -5.96 13.06 0.88
N ASN A 159 -5.90 13.35 2.18
CA ASN A 159 -7.07 13.48 3.08
C ASN A 159 -8.05 12.29 3.03
N SER A 160 -7.59 11.12 2.63
CA SER A 160 -8.31 9.83 2.62
C SER A 160 -9.70 9.79 1.92
N GLN A 161 -10.10 10.83 1.18
CA GLN A 161 -11.45 10.93 0.59
C GLN A 161 -11.81 9.80 -0.39
N ASN A 162 -10.82 9.14 -0.97
CA ASN A 162 -11.02 8.09 -1.97
C ASN A 162 -10.75 6.68 -1.44
N ILE A 163 -10.44 6.54 -0.15
CA ILE A 163 -10.15 5.27 0.51
C ILE A 163 -11.10 5.07 1.67
N ASP A 164 -11.80 3.95 1.67
CA ASP A 164 -12.81 3.62 2.66
C ASP A 164 -12.22 3.01 3.93
N ALA A 165 -11.05 2.36 3.84
CA ALA A 165 -10.35 1.79 5.00
C ALA A 165 -8.89 1.47 4.68
N MET A 166 -8.09 1.22 5.71
CA MET A 166 -6.70 0.80 5.60
C MET A 166 -6.42 -0.44 6.44
N ILE A 167 -5.63 -1.36 5.89
CA ILE A 167 -5.08 -2.52 6.61
C ILE A 167 -3.56 -2.44 6.55
N ALA A 168 -2.93 -2.32 7.70
CA ALA A 168 -1.48 -2.31 7.87
C ALA A 168 -1.04 -3.68 8.40
N ILE A 169 -0.29 -4.43 7.60
CA ILE A 169 0.27 -5.72 7.96
C ILE A 169 1.74 -5.51 8.31
N SER A 170 2.17 -5.94 9.50
CA SER A 170 3.56 -5.86 9.93
C SER A 170 4.15 -4.45 9.85
N LEU A 171 3.38 -3.45 10.32
CA LEU A 171 3.79 -2.04 10.30
C LEU A 171 4.91 -1.77 11.30
N GLN A 172 5.99 -1.14 10.83
CA GLN A 172 7.11 -0.70 11.64
C GLN A 172 7.58 0.72 11.26
N GLY A 173 8.38 1.36 12.11
CA GLY A 173 8.76 2.77 11.98
C GLY A 173 9.75 3.09 10.90
N TYR A 174 10.56 2.11 10.46
CA TYR A 174 11.62 2.33 9.47
C TYR A 174 12.51 3.54 9.81
N VAL A 175 12.96 3.65 11.07
CA VAL A 175 13.70 4.82 11.62
C VAL A 175 14.96 5.20 10.83
N TYR A 176 15.52 4.26 10.09
CA TYR A 176 16.69 4.46 9.24
C TYR A 176 16.39 5.06 7.85
N ILE A 177 15.13 5.10 7.41
CA ILE A 177 14.74 5.66 6.10
C ILE A 177 14.90 7.19 6.13
N LYS A 178 15.35 7.75 5.00
CA LYS A 178 15.50 9.20 4.81
C LYS A 178 14.61 9.68 3.65
N PRO A 179 13.83 10.75 3.83
CA PRO A 179 13.61 11.47 5.08
C PRO A 179 12.94 10.60 6.15
N SER A 180 13.21 10.88 7.42
CA SER A 180 12.61 10.14 8.53
C SER A 180 11.10 10.40 8.63
N ILE A 181 10.34 9.34 8.88
CA ILE A 181 8.88 9.38 9.02
C ILE A 181 8.49 9.05 10.46
N ASN A 182 7.67 9.89 11.06
CA ASN A 182 7.08 9.60 12.36
C ASN A 182 5.72 8.90 12.17
N ILE A 183 5.69 7.58 12.28
CA ILE A 183 4.48 6.78 12.05
C ILE A 183 3.36 7.10 13.06
N LEU A 184 3.71 7.43 14.32
CA LEU A 184 2.71 7.75 15.34
C LEU A 184 1.94 9.02 14.94
N ARG A 185 2.66 10.04 14.45
CA ARG A 185 2.03 11.25 13.91
C ARG A 185 1.15 10.98 12.69
N LEU A 186 1.54 10.05 11.83
CA LEU A 186 0.71 9.64 10.70
C LEU A 186 -0.57 8.97 11.18
N ILE A 187 -0.47 8.02 12.13
CA ILE A 187 -1.63 7.32 12.71
C ILE A 187 -2.60 8.32 13.37
N GLU A 188 -2.09 9.32 14.09
CA GLU A 188 -2.92 10.38 14.69
C GLU A 188 -3.79 11.14 13.67
N LYS A 189 -3.38 11.16 12.38
CA LYS A 189 -4.13 11.82 11.30
C LYS A 189 -5.15 10.93 10.61
N ILE A 190 -5.06 9.61 10.76
CA ILE A 190 -6.00 8.67 10.13
C ILE A 190 -7.37 8.76 10.81
N LYS A 191 -8.42 8.98 10.00
CA LYS A 191 -9.81 9.10 10.48
C LYS A 191 -10.75 8.02 9.90
N ILE A 192 -10.24 7.21 8.95
CA ILE A 192 -10.96 6.07 8.38
C ILE A 192 -10.72 4.82 9.24
N PRO A 193 -11.56 3.76 9.08
CA PRO A 193 -11.30 2.46 9.69
C PRO A 193 -9.90 1.96 9.38
N MET A 194 -9.18 1.52 10.41
CA MET A 194 -7.82 1.01 10.28
C MET A 194 -7.65 -0.29 11.04
N LEU A 195 -7.16 -1.32 10.37
CA LEU A 195 -6.63 -2.54 10.98
C LEU A 195 -5.10 -2.48 11.01
N ASP A 196 -4.51 -2.64 12.19
CA ASP A 196 -3.08 -2.84 12.43
C ASP A 196 -2.88 -4.29 12.88
N ILE A 197 -2.42 -5.17 11.97
CA ILE A 197 -2.23 -6.59 12.24
C ILE A 197 -0.77 -6.98 12.10
N TYR A 198 -0.24 -7.69 13.09
CA TYR A 198 1.16 -8.11 13.13
C TYR A 198 1.31 -9.45 13.84
N GLY A 199 2.42 -10.14 13.58
CA GLY A 199 2.76 -11.39 14.23
C GLY A 199 3.45 -11.18 15.59
N SER A 200 3.25 -12.08 16.56
CA SER A 200 3.96 -12.02 17.84
C SER A 200 5.48 -12.27 17.71
N LEU A 201 5.92 -12.88 16.60
CA LEU A 201 7.32 -13.12 16.24
C LEU A 201 7.79 -12.20 15.09
N ASP A 202 7.07 -11.10 14.84
CA ASP A 202 7.47 -10.07 13.87
C ASP A 202 8.77 -9.38 14.30
N PHE A 203 9.34 -8.54 13.44
CA PHE A 203 10.52 -7.76 13.80
C PHE A 203 10.29 -6.96 15.09
N LYS A 204 11.29 -6.98 15.94
CA LYS A 204 11.26 -6.37 17.29
C LYS A 204 10.68 -4.97 17.30
N GLU A 205 11.08 -4.11 16.34
CA GLU A 205 10.57 -2.74 16.23
C GLU A 205 9.05 -2.70 15.99
N GLY A 206 8.53 -3.60 15.16
CA GLY A 206 7.09 -3.71 14.88
C GLY A 206 6.29 -4.10 16.10
N VAL A 207 6.75 -5.11 16.85
CA VAL A 207 6.09 -5.62 18.06
C VAL A 207 6.17 -4.59 19.20
N GLU A 208 7.36 -4.09 19.50
CA GLU A 208 7.57 -3.15 20.63
C GLU A 208 6.85 -1.81 20.45
N SER A 209 6.67 -1.35 19.20
CA SER A 209 5.94 -0.10 18.90
C SER A 209 4.41 -0.26 18.84
N ALA A 210 3.87 -1.47 18.90
CA ALA A 210 2.43 -1.72 18.81
C ALA A 210 1.59 -0.99 19.88
N PRO A 211 1.99 -0.96 21.17
CA PRO A 211 1.27 -0.19 22.19
C PRO A 211 1.23 1.32 21.88
N ASP A 212 2.33 1.89 21.37
CA ASP A 212 2.41 3.31 21.02
C ASP A 212 1.53 3.65 19.82
N ARG A 213 1.45 2.77 18.83
CA ARG A 213 0.53 2.92 17.68
C ARG A 213 -0.93 2.96 18.13
N ARG A 214 -1.32 2.07 19.05
CA ARG A 214 -2.66 2.05 19.64
C ARG A 214 -2.93 3.33 20.44
N LEU A 215 -1.94 3.82 21.20
CA LEU A 215 -2.08 5.06 21.95
C LEU A 215 -2.22 6.28 21.02
N ALA A 216 -1.44 6.34 19.93
CA ALA A 216 -1.53 7.40 18.93
C ALA A 216 -2.93 7.45 18.31
N SER A 217 -3.50 6.30 17.95
CA SER A 217 -4.87 6.22 17.44
C SER A 217 -5.92 6.70 18.45
N LYS A 218 -5.79 6.32 19.73
CA LYS A 218 -6.68 6.81 20.79
C LYS A 218 -6.60 8.33 20.95
N LYS A 219 -5.41 8.90 20.94
CA LYS A 219 -5.20 10.36 21.02
C LYS A 219 -5.88 11.10 19.86
N SER A 220 -5.91 10.52 18.68
CA SER A 220 -6.58 11.09 17.51
C SER A 220 -8.10 11.02 17.57
N GLY A 221 -8.67 10.25 18.49
CA GLY A 221 -10.10 9.96 18.58
C GLY A 221 -10.59 9.00 17.47
N ASN A 222 -9.70 8.23 16.84
CA ASN A 222 -10.11 7.22 15.87
C ASN A 222 -10.59 5.96 16.59
N TYR A 223 -11.88 5.88 16.88
CA TYR A 223 -12.51 4.70 17.50
C TYR A 223 -12.66 3.52 16.51
N LEU A 224 -12.37 3.71 15.24
CA LEU A 224 -12.43 2.68 14.20
C LEU A 224 -11.08 1.98 13.98
N TYR A 225 -10.09 2.27 14.83
CA TYR A 225 -8.81 1.57 14.83
C TYR A 225 -8.93 0.25 15.59
N THR A 226 -8.52 -0.83 14.95
CA THR A 226 -8.41 -2.18 15.51
C THR A 226 -6.96 -2.62 15.45
N GLN A 227 -6.44 -3.23 16.53
CA GLN A 227 -5.11 -3.82 16.54
C GLN A 227 -5.21 -5.30 16.88
N ILE A 228 -4.59 -6.17 16.07
CA ILE A 228 -4.57 -7.62 16.22
C ILE A 228 -3.13 -8.12 16.23
N GLU A 229 -2.74 -8.80 17.29
CA GLU A 229 -1.52 -9.60 17.38
C GLU A 229 -1.88 -11.05 17.02
N VAL A 230 -1.24 -11.63 16.00
CA VAL A 230 -1.40 -13.03 15.64
C VAL A 230 -0.29 -13.83 16.31
N LYS A 231 -0.69 -14.69 17.25
CA LYS A 231 0.25 -15.52 18.02
C LYS A 231 1.06 -16.42 17.07
N ASP A 232 2.35 -16.54 17.35
CA ASP A 232 3.33 -17.38 16.64
C ASP A 232 3.54 -17.03 15.14
N ALA A 233 2.92 -15.98 14.62
CA ALA A 233 3.17 -15.47 13.28
C ALA A 233 4.48 -14.64 13.24
N ASP A 234 5.25 -14.81 12.18
CA ASP A 234 6.42 -13.99 11.87
C ASP A 234 6.04 -12.78 10.98
N HIS A 235 7.04 -11.99 10.56
CA HIS A 235 6.85 -10.81 9.69
C HIS A 235 6.13 -11.12 8.38
N TYR A 236 6.32 -12.31 7.84
CA TYR A 236 5.80 -12.75 6.55
C TYR A 236 4.58 -13.65 6.65
N PHE A 237 4.12 -13.95 7.88
CA PHE A 237 3.03 -14.90 8.14
C PHE A 237 3.26 -16.27 7.50
N ASN A 238 4.52 -16.74 7.51
CA ASN A 238 4.89 -18.04 6.96
C ASN A 238 4.10 -19.17 7.63
N ASN A 239 3.44 -20.00 6.82
CA ASN A 239 2.51 -21.07 7.24
C ASN A 239 1.29 -20.59 8.07
N MET A 240 1.02 -19.27 8.11
CA MET A 240 -0.10 -18.65 8.80
C MET A 240 -0.93 -17.73 7.88
N GLU A 241 -0.81 -17.95 6.56
CA GLU A 241 -1.52 -17.16 5.54
C GLU A 241 -3.04 -17.24 5.74
N ASN A 242 -3.55 -18.40 6.14
CA ASN A 242 -4.98 -18.59 6.36
C ASN A 242 -5.48 -17.81 7.58
N ASP A 243 -4.68 -17.72 8.65
CA ASP A 243 -5.01 -16.93 9.85
C ASP A 243 -5.00 -15.44 9.51
N LEU A 244 -4.00 -14.96 8.75
CA LEU A 244 -3.96 -13.59 8.25
C LEU A 244 -5.20 -13.27 7.43
N ILE A 245 -5.52 -14.10 6.43
CA ILE A 245 -6.68 -13.90 5.55
C ILE A 245 -7.98 -13.90 6.34
N LYS A 246 -8.14 -14.84 7.27
CA LYS A 246 -9.33 -14.94 8.12
C LYS A 246 -9.54 -13.65 8.93
N ASN A 247 -8.50 -13.18 9.63
CA ASN A 247 -8.58 -11.95 10.43
C ASN A 247 -8.95 -10.72 9.57
N ILE A 248 -8.35 -10.61 8.38
CA ILE A 248 -8.63 -9.53 7.43
C ILE A 248 -10.08 -9.60 6.94
N VAL A 249 -10.55 -10.77 6.50
CA VAL A 249 -11.91 -10.98 5.99
C VAL A 249 -12.96 -10.69 7.07
N ASP A 250 -12.75 -11.19 8.28
CA ASP A 250 -13.65 -10.96 9.40
C ASP A 250 -13.74 -9.48 9.76
N TRP A 251 -12.58 -8.78 9.76
CA TRP A 251 -12.53 -7.34 10.00
C TRP A 251 -13.22 -6.54 8.89
N LEU A 252 -12.97 -6.85 7.62
CA LEU A 252 -13.59 -6.19 6.46
C LEU A 252 -15.12 -6.35 6.49
N LYS A 253 -15.63 -7.55 6.78
CA LYS A 253 -17.07 -7.79 6.92
C LYS A 253 -17.70 -6.93 8.02
N LYS A 254 -17.04 -6.83 9.15
CA LYS A 254 -17.55 -6.09 10.31
C LYS A 254 -17.53 -4.58 10.13
N ASN A 255 -16.54 -4.03 9.42
CA ASN A 255 -16.28 -2.58 9.44
C ASN A 255 -16.59 -1.87 8.12
N ILE A 256 -16.72 -2.60 6.99
CA ILE A 256 -16.81 -1.97 5.66
C ILE A 256 -18.06 -2.42 4.88
N LEU A 257 -18.55 -3.64 5.08
CA LEU A 257 -19.67 -4.20 4.30
C LEU A 257 -21.04 -4.05 5.00
N ILE A 258 -21.13 -3.19 6.00
CA ILE A 258 -22.41 -2.89 6.67
C ILE A 258 -23.25 -1.94 5.83
#